data_8c4525e28e44443c7221ca9ec679885e
#
_entry.id   8c4525e28e44443c7221ca9ec679885e
#
_cell.length_a   1.000
_cell.length_b   1.000
_cell.length_c   1.000
_cell.angle_alpha   90.00
_cell.angle_beta   90.00
_cell.angle_gamma   90.00
#
_symmetry.space_group_name_H-M   'P 1'
#
loop_
_entity.id
_entity.type
_entity.pdbx_description
1 polymer ?
#
loop_
_entity_poly.entity_id
_entity_poly.type
_entity_poly.pdbx_seq_one_letter_code
_entity_poly.pdbx_strand_id
1 'polypeptide(L)'
;MGGAVGLGLSRNVRDAYAFLAANYCEGDEIFLFGFSRGAYTARSVAGMIGWVGLIYKADMDDFSLLWEGYRLRAHSGRPDVRLHFPHRYSNVQIKCIGVWDTVGALGIPGHLGDMFTQFYQFQDTNLGPHVENAFHALALDEHREDFVPTLWSKLPDAPASQRLEQVWFPGAHSNVGGGYAEHGLSDVTLAWMADRVEPFLELDHTYLSTRQDQRDGWGLGKIYDSAGGFFALRRKVNRTALGSSAGNEGIHESVAVRLRAAGSGGSYRPASLANGPPKDSVAPLGGVEQALRWPSPNPAQSGRTSRATPSLVDRLMHDIGGG
;
A
#
# COMPACT_ATOMS: atom_id res chain seq x y z
N MET A 1 -25.38 5.13 3.33
CA MET A 1 -23.98 5.65 3.29
C MET A 1 -23.00 4.78 2.50
N GLY A 2 -23.21 3.48 2.32
CA GLY A 2 -22.28 2.60 1.59
C GLY A 2 -22.12 2.86 0.09
N GLY A 3 -23.16 3.33 -0.62
CA GLY A 3 -23.10 3.67 -2.06
C GLY A 3 -22.10 4.78 -2.39
N ALA A 4 -21.93 5.75 -1.48
CA ALA A 4 -21.03 6.87 -1.68
C ALA A 4 -19.54 6.47 -1.65
N VAL A 5 -19.19 5.46 -0.86
CA VAL A 5 -17.78 5.01 -0.70
C VAL A 5 -17.26 4.31 -1.96
N GLY A 6 -18.08 3.48 -2.59
CA GLY A 6 -17.67 2.77 -3.80
C GLY A 6 -17.69 3.62 -5.06
N LEU A 7 -18.65 4.55 -5.14
CA LEU A 7 -18.67 5.54 -6.22
C LEU A 7 -17.40 6.41 -6.15
N GLY A 8 -16.95 6.78 -4.94
CA GLY A 8 -15.71 7.52 -4.74
C GLY A 8 -14.47 6.79 -5.24
N LEU A 9 -14.37 5.48 -4.98
CA LEU A 9 -13.20 4.69 -5.40
C LEU A 9 -13.10 4.53 -6.92
N SER A 10 -14.23 4.21 -7.58
CA SER A 10 -14.30 4.16 -9.05
C SER A 10 -13.94 5.51 -9.67
N ARG A 11 -14.37 6.60 -9.03
CA ARG A 11 -14.04 7.96 -9.46
C ARG A 11 -12.54 8.21 -9.34
N ASN A 12 -11.91 7.85 -8.19
CA ASN A 12 -10.48 8.06 -7.99
C ASN A 12 -9.62 7.33 -9.03
N VAL A 13 -10.00 6.09 -9.42
CA VAL A 13 -9.28 5.35 -10.49
C VAL A 13 -9.42 6.08 -11.83
N ARG A 14 -10.65 6.54 -12.15
CA ARG A 14 -10.91 7.29 -13.38
C ARG A 14 -10.12 8.59 -13.43
N ASP A 15 -10.18 9.37 -12.36
CA ASP A 15 -9.55 10.69 -12.28
C ASP A 15 -8.02 10.55 -12.36
N ALA A 16 -7.42 9.55 -11.69
CA ALA A 16 -6.00 9.29 -11.75
C ALA A 16 -5.53 8.84 -13.15
N TYR A 17 -6.29 7.92 -13.79
CA TYR A 17 -5.99 7.52 -15.16
C TYR A 17 -6.14 8.70 -16.15
N ALA A 18 -7.20 9.49 -16.00
CA ALA A 18 -7.45 10.67 -16.84
C ALA A 18 -6.32 11.71 -16.68
N PHE A 19 -5.85 11.92 -15.45
CA PHE A 19 -4.70 12.79 -15.20
C PHE A 19 -3.46 12.29 -15.95
N LEU A 20 -3.13 11.00 -15.87
CA LEU A 20 -1.99 10.42 -16.59
C LEU A 20 -2.16 10.56 -18.11
N ALA A 21 -3.31 10.17 -18.65
CA ALA A 21 -3.59 10.24 -20.09
C ALA A 21 -3.51 11.69 -20.64
N ALA A 22 -3.91 12.68 -19.82
CA ALA A 22 -3.87 14.09 -20.23
C ALA A 22 -2.49 14.73 -20.17
N ASN A 23 -1.57 14.18 -19.37
CA ASN A 23 -0.26 14.81 -19.09
C ASN A 23 0.95 13.98 -19.53
N TYR A 24 0.79 12.68 -19.76
CA TYR A 24 1.89 11.79 -20.11
C TYR A 24 2.52 12.14 -21.46
N CYS A 25 3.84 12.21 -21.47
CA CYS A 25 4.67 12.25 -22.66
C CYS A 25 5.54 11.00 -22.74
N GLU A 26 5.89 10.58 -23.93
CA GLU A 26 6.77 9.43 -24.11
C GLU A 26 8.14 9.69 -23.45
N GLY A 27 8.55 8.76 -22.58
CA GLY A 27 9.75 8.90 -21.75
C GLY A 27 9.49 9.32 -20.31
N ASP A 28 8.25 9.71 -19.95
CA ASP A 28 7.91 9.98 -18.56
C ASP A 28 7.94 8.69 -17.72
N GLU A 29 8.43 8.79 -16.50
CA GLU A 29 8.40 7.71 -15.52
C GLU A 29 7.17 7.84 -14.61
N ILE A 30 6.39 6.76 -14.47
CA ILE A 30 5.18 6.74 -13.67
C ILE A 30 5.47 6.08 -12.31
N PHE A 31 5.15 6.82 -11.23
CA PHE A 31 5.19 6.34 -9.85
C PHE A 31 3.79 6.41 -9.25
N LEU A 32 3.33 5.30 -8.67
CA LEU A 32 2.01 5.20 -8.04
C LEU A 32 2.17 4.85 -6.58
N PHE A 33 1.67 5.70 -5.70
CA PHE A 33 1.70 5.43 -4.25
C PHE A 33 0.29 5.45 -3.68
N GLY A 34 0.06 4.59 -2.67
CA GLY A 34 -1.25 4.57 -2.02
C GLY A 34 -1.33 3.75 -0.74
N PHE A 35 -2.19 4.18 0.16
CA PHE A 35 -2.53 3.48 1.39
C PHE A 35 -3.99 3.01 1.36
N SER A 36 -4.26 1.80 1.84
CA SER A 36 -5.62 1.28 2.01
C SER A 36 -6.42 1.32 0.69
N ARG A 37 -7.48 2.13 0.62
CA ARG A 37 -8.26 2.38 -0.61
C ARG A 37 -7.45 3.11 -1.68
N GLY A 38 -6.50 3.96 -1.28
CA GLY A 38 -5.54 4.58 -2.20
C GLY A 38 -4.59 3.55 -2.81
N ALA A 39 -4.16 2.55 -2.04
CA ALA A 39 -3.38 1.42 -2.55
C ALA A 39 -4.17 0.63 -3.60
N TYR A 40 -5.45 0.40 -3.34
CA TYR A 40 -6.36 -0.19 -4.32
C TYR A 40 -6.45 0.66 -5.60
N THR A 41 -6.62 1.98 -5.46
CA THR A 41 -6.68 2.90 -6.60
C THR A 41 -5.41 2.80 -7.44
N ALA A 42 -4.23 2.88 -6.82
CA ALA A 42 -2.94 2.78 -7.50
C ALA A 42 -2.80 1.46 -8.30
N ARG A 43 -3.17 0.33 -7.68
CA ARG A 43 -3.17 -0.99 -8.34
C ARG A 43 -4.16 -1.06 -9.50
N SER A 44 -5.35 -0.49 -9.35
CA SER A 44 -6.37 -0.48 -10.40
C SER A 44 -5.97 0.39 -11.59
N VAL A 45 -5.33 1.54 -11.34
CA VAL A 45 -4.77 2.40 -12.39
C VAL A 45 -3.68 1.65 -13.15
N ALA A 46 -2.77 0.97 -12.45
CA ALA A 46 -1.75 0.14 -13.08
C ALA A 46 -2.38 -0.97 -13.94
N GLY A 47 -3.39 -1.66 -13.42
CA GLY A 47 -4.11 -2.68 -14.19
C GLY A 47 -4.80 -2.13 -15.44
N MET A 48 -5.33 -0.92 -15.38
CA MET A 48 -5.94 -0.24 -16.54
C MET A 48 -4.87 0.14 -17.58
N ILE A 49 -3.74 0.67 -17.14
CA ILE A 49 -2.60 0.96 -18.01
C ILE A 49 -2.10 -0.32 -18.68
N GLY A 50 -1.94 -1.41 -17.94
CA GLY A 50 -1.52 -2.71 -18.50
C GLY A 50 -2.53 -3.30 -19.50
N TRP A 51 -3.82 -2.99 -19.32
CA TRP A 51 -4.87 -3.49 -20.22
C TRP A 51 -4.96 -2.71 -21.52
N VAL A 52 -4.84 -1.38 -21.49
CA VAL A 52 -5.08 -0.53 -22.67
C VAL A 52 -3.94 0.44 -22.99
N GLY A 53 -2.97 0.62 -22.13
CA GLY A 53 -1.99 1.71 -22.21
C GLY A 53 -2.58 3.03 -21.71
N LEU A 54 -2.10 4.15 -22.25
CA LEU A 54 -2.68 5.47 -22.03
C LEU A 54 -3.23 6.01 -23.35
N ILE A 55 -4.54 6.33 -23.38
CA ILE A 55 -5.17 6.97 -24.53
C ILE A 55 -4.64 8.39 -24.71
N TYR A 56 -4.69 8.93 -25.93
CA TYR A 56 -4.29 10.30 -26.15
C TYR A 56 -5.30 11.29 -25.57
N LYS A 57 -4.80 12.45 -25.19
CA LYS A 57 -5.66 13.53 -24.66
C LYS A 57 -6.83 13.88 -25.59
N ALA A 58 -6.65 13.74 -26.90
CA ALA A 58 -7.67 14.01 -27.88
C ALA A 58 -8.87 13.04 -27.79
N ASP A 59 -8.65 11.83 -27.26
CA ASP A 59 -9.67 10.79 -27.15
C ASP A 59 -10.36 10.76 -25.78
N MET A 60 -10.10 11.77 -24.92
CA MET A 60 -10.64 11.80 -23.55
C MET A 60 -12.15 11.99 -23.49
N ASP A 61 -12.78 12.52 -24.52
CA ASP A 61 -14.24 12.63 -24.59
C ASP A 61 -14.92 11.24 -24.57
N ASP A 62 -14.27 10.23 -25.13
CA ASP A 62 -14.73 8.83 -25.15
C ASP A 62 -14.26 8.01 -23.93
N PHE A 63 -13.64 8.64 -22.95
CA PHE A 63 -13.10 7.95 -21.76
C PHE A 63 -14.17 7.12 -21.01
N SER A 64 -15.43 7.56 -21.04
CA SER A 64 -16.53 6.80 -20.41
C SER A 64 -16.74 5.43 -21.06
N LEU A 65 -16.56 5.32 -22.37
CA LEU A 65 -16.60 4.04 -23.10
C LEU A 65 -15.44 3.13 -22.69
N LEU A 66 -14.23 3.69 -22.60
CA LEU A 66 -13.04 2.96 -22.15
C LEU A 66 -13.22 2.43 -20.73
N TRP A 67 -13.72 3.26 -19.82
CA TRP A 67 -13.98 2.88 -18.44
C TRP A 67 -14.99 1.74 -18.33
N GLU A 68 -16.08 1.80 -19.05
CA GLU A 68 -17.09 0.73 -19.07
C GLU A 68 -16.51 -0.57 -19.64
N GLY A 69 -15.72 -0.49 -20.72
CA GLY A 69 -15.00 -1.64 -21.27
C GLY A 69 -14.02 -2.26 -20.28
N TYR A 70 -13.28 -1.45 -19.53
CA TYR A 70 -12.38 -1.93 -18.48
C TYR A 70 -13.15 -2.66 -17.37
N ARG A 71 -14.25 -2.09 -16.90
CA ARG A 71 -15.10 -2.71 -15.87
C ARG A 71 -15.67 -4.07 -16.29
N LEU A 72 -15.98 -4.21 -17.56
CA LEU A 72 -16.68 -5.37 -18.11
C LEU A 72 -15.78 -6.35 -18.86
N ARG A 73 -14.45 -6.10 -18.85
CA ARG A 73 -13.46 -6.88 -19.61
C ARG A 73 -13.46 -8.39 -19.36
N ALA A 74 -13.90 -8.81 -18.19
CA ALA A 74 -13.96 -10.22 -17.84
C ALA A 74 -15.27 -10.92 -18.32
N HIS A 75 -16.24 -10.16 -18.84
CA HIS A 75 -17.47 -10.74 -19.36
C HIS A 75 -17.28 -11.18 -20.81
N SER A 76 -17.46 -12.47 -21.07
CA SER A 76 -17.39 -13.03 -22.42
C SER A 76 -18.44 -12.43 -23.37
N GLY A 77 -18.12 -12.35 -24.67
CA GLY A 77 -19.05 -11.94 -25.72
C GLY A 77 -19.23 -10.44 -25.92
N ARG A 78 -18.43 -9.60 -25.26
CA ARG A 78 -18.43 -8.14 -25.49
C ARG A 78 -17.40 -7.73 -26.52
N PRO A 79 -17.67 -6.69 -27.33
CA PRO A 79 -16.66 -6.11 -28.24
C PRO A 79 -15.45 -5.63 -27.45
N ASP A 80 -14.26 -5.78 -28.04
CA ASP A 80 -13.03 -5.23 -27.50
C ASP A 80 -13.00 -3.71 -27.68
N VAL A 81 -13.37 -3.00 -26.66
CA VAL A 81 -13.42 -1.53 -26.67
C VAL A 81 -12.07 -0.89 -26.98
N ARG A 82 -10.95 -1.61 -26.79
CA ARG A 82 -9.61 -1.11 -27.12
C ARG A 82 -9.45 -0.80 -28.61
N LEU A 83 -10.23 -1.45 -29.47
CA LEU A 83 -10.26 -1.19 -30.91
C LEU A 83 -10.81 0.20 -31.25
N HIS A 84 -11.59 0.81 -30.35
CA HIS A 84 -12.07 2.18 -30.48
C HIS A 84 -10.97 3.22 -30.28
N PHE A 85 -9.87 2.83 -29.62
CA PHE A 85 -8.74 3.70 -29.29
C PHE A 85 -7.46 3.23 -30.02
N PRO A 86 -7.39 3.39 -31.35
CA PRO A 86 -6.21 2.95 -32.11
C PRO A 86 -4.95 3.77 -31.79
N HIS A 87 -5.14 5.04 -31.44
CA HIS A 87 -4.08 5.96 -31.09
C HIS A 87 -3.94 6.04 -29.57
N ARG A 88 -2.89 5.42 -29.03
CA ARG A 88 -2.56 5.38 -27.61
C ARG A 88 -1.11 5.03 -27.39
N TYR A 89 -0.59 5.39 -26.22
CA TYR A 89 0.69 4.87 -25.74
C TYR A 89 0.49 3.42 -25.26
N SER A 90 0.85 2.45 -26.09
CA SER A 90 0.56 1.03 -25.82
C SER A 90 1.60 0.34 -24.93
N ASN A 91 2.83 0.84 -24.87
CA ASN A 91 3.96 0.25 -24.14
C ASN A 91 4.36 1.08 -22.91
N VAL A 92 3.36 1.59 -22.19
CA VAL A 92 3.61 2.39 -21.00
C VAL A 92 4.14 1.51 -19.87
N GLN A 93 5.33 1.84 -19.38
CA GLN A 93 5.93 1.18 -18.23
C GLN A 93 5.66 1.99 -16.97
N ILE A 94 5.40 1.29 -15.88
CA ILE A 94 5.27 1.89 -14.55
C ILE A 94 6.57 1.61 -13.80
N LYS A 95 7.28 2.68 -13.47
CA LYS A 95 8.57 2.60 -12.79
C LYS A 95 8.45 1.98 -11.42
N CYS A 96 7.45 2.41 -10.65
CA CYS A 96 7.26 1.92 -9.30
C CYS A 96 5.79 2.00 -8.84
N ILE A 97 5.35 0.96 -8.12
CA ILE A 97 4.12 0.99 -7.31
C ILE A 97 4.51 0.74 -5.85
N GLY A 98 4.35 1.75 -5.00
CA GLY A 98 4.54 1.66 -3.55
C GLY A 98 3.20 1.69 -2.81
N VAL A 99 2.85 0.61 -2.11
CA VAL A 99 1.55 0.55 -1.43
C VAL A 99 1.68 0.14 0.03
N TRP A 100 0.81 0.73 0.87
CA TRP A 100 0.67 0.35 2.27
C TRP A 100 -0.65 -0.35 2.48
N ASP A 101 -0.58 -1.54 2.97
CA ASP A 101 -1.65 -2.40 3.49
C ASP A 101 -2.91 -2.37 2.61
N THR A 102 -2.76 -2.81 1.36
CA THR A 102 -3.88 -2.92 0.41
C THR A 102 -4.91 -3.90 0.95
N VAL A 103 -6.08 -3.40 1.29
CA VAL A 103 -7.20 -4.22 1.75
C VAL A 103 -8.21 -4.41 0.64
N GLY A 104 -8.75 -5.61 0.53
CA GLY A 104 -9.78 -5.93 -0.45
C GLY A 104 -11.11 -5.22 -0.16
N ALA A 105 -12.04 -5.34 -1.07
CA ALA A 105 -13.35 -4.70 -1.00
C ALA A 105 -14.27 -5.18 0.13
N LEU A 106 -13.93 -6.28 0.78
CA LEU A 106 -14.72 -6.85 1.89
C LEU A 106 -14.84 -5.90 3.09
N GLY A 107 -13.94 -4.89 3.20
CA GLY A 107 -14.02 -3.86 4.23
C GLY A 107 -15.16 -2.86 4.10
N ILE A 108 -16.07 -3.01 3.12
CA ILE A 108 -17.24 -2.16 2.98
C ILE A 108 -18.45 -2.88 3.61
N PRO A 109 -18.96 -2.40 4.76
CA PRO A 109 -20.08 -3.04 5.42
C PRO A 109 -21.38 -2.98 4.61
N GLY A 110 -22.09 -4.12 4.50
CA GLY A 110 -23.46 -4.19 4.01
C GLY A 110 -23.62 -4.83 2.62
N HIS A 111 -24.89 -5.01 2.19
CA HIS A 111 -25.29 -5.62 0.89
C HIS A 111 -24.73 -4.95 -0.37
N LEU A 112 -24.00 -3.86 -0.22
CA LEU A 112 -23.20 -3.22 -1.26
C LEU A 112 -21.91 -4.02 -1.54
N GLY A 113 -21.48 -4.90 -0.62
CA GLY A 113 -20.36 -5.82 -0.83
C GLY A 113 -20.51 -6.63 -2.09
N ASP A 114 -21.70 -7.15 -2.41
CA ASP A 114 -21.92 -8.02 -3.58
C ASP A 114 -21.76 -7.28 -4.91
N MET A 115 -22.24 -6.03 -5.01
CA MET A 115 -22.05 -5.20 -6.21
C MET A 115 -20.59 -4.75 -6.36
N PHE A 116 -19.91 -4.56 -5.22
CA PHE A 116 -18.48 -4.25 -5.19
C PHE A 116 -17.62 -5.51 -5.34
N THR A 117 -18.05 -6.66 -4.83
CA THR A 117 -17.35 -7.93 -5.00
C THR A 117 -17.17 -8.26 -6.48
N GLN A 118 -18.18 -8.02 -7.33
CA GLN A 118 -18.01 -8.16 -8.79
C GLN A 118 -17.00 -7.18 -9.37
N PHE A 119 -16.97 -5.93 -8.90
CA PHE A 119 -15.99 -4.94 -9.35
C PHE A 119 -14.58 -5.27 -8.84
N TYR A 120 -14.47 -5.89 -7.67
CA TYR A 120 -13.25 -6.20 -6.95
C TYR A 120 -12.72 -7.62 -7.22
N GLN A 121 -13.55 -8.56 -7.66
CA GLN A 121 -13.12 -9.89 -8.12
C GLN A 121 -12.19 -9.81 -9.34
N PHE A 122 -12.13 -8.66 -9.99
CA PHE A 122 -11.21 -8.36 -11.10
C PHE A 122 -9.88 -7.73 -10.66
N GLN A 123 -9.59 -7.68 -9.35
CA GLN A 123 -8.21 -7.41 -8.96
C GLN A 123 -7.35 -8.55 -9.47
N ASP A 124 -6.61 -8.23 -10.50
CA ASP A 124 -5.51 -9.07 -10.88
C ASP A 124 -4.53 -9.07 -9.70
N THR A 125 -4.49 -10.18 -8.96
CA THR A 125 -3.48 -10.39 -7.91
C THR A 125 -2.11 -10.59 -8.53
N ASN A 126 -2.04 -10.78 -9.84
CA ASN A 126 -0.81 -10.89 -10.58
C ASN A 126 -0.23 -9.49 -10.85
N LEU A 127 1.04 -9.34 -10.60
CA LEU A 127 1.77 -8.14 -10.97
C LEU A 127 2.01 -8.15 -12.48
N GLY A 128 1.41 -7.17 -13.18
CA GLY A 128 1.54 -7.06 -14.64
C GLY A 128 3.00 -6.84 -15.07
N PRO A 129 3.42 -7.35 -16.25
CA PRO A 129 4.80 -7.26 -16.71
C PRO A 129 5.26 -5.84 -17.03
N HIS A 130 4.33 -4.89 -17.17
CA HIS A 130 4.58 -3.47 -17.39
C HIS A 130 4.93 -2.70 -16.10
N VAL A 131 4.96 -3.35 -14.96
CA VAL A 131 5.41 -2.78 -13.68
C VAL A 131 6.82 -3.25 -13.41
N GLU A 132 7.78 -2.31 -13.32
CA GLU A 132 9.17 -2.67 -13.05
C GLU A 132 9.40 -3.02 -11.58
N ASN A 133 8.88 -2.19 -10.67
CA ASN A 133 9.10 -2.33 -9.23
C ASN A 133 7.77 -2.24 -8.47
N ALA A 134 7.51 -3.16 -7.57
CA ALA A 134 6.33 -3.16 -6.70
C ALA A 134 6.73 -3.44 -5.25
N PHE A 135 6.30 -2.55 -4.35
CA PHE A 135 6.62 -2.59 -2.92
C PHE A 135 5.33 -2.52 -2.11
N HIS A 136 5.16 -3.44 -1.16
CA HIS A 136 3.96 -3.55 -0.35
C HIS A 136 4.32 -3.68 1.13
N ALA A 137 4.07 -2.64 1.92
CA ALA A 137 4.16 -2.69 3.37
C ALA A 137 2.87 -3.26 3.97
N LEU A 138 2.98 -4.28 4.82
CA LEU A 138 1.87 -5.07 5.36
C LEU A 138 1.81 -5.00 6.88
N ALA A 139 0.60 -4.95 7.45
CA ALA A 139 0.36 -4.88 8.89
C ALA A 139 0.22 -6.28 9.51
N LEU A 140 1.05 -6.61 10.51
CA LEU A 140 0.98 -7.88 11.24
C LEU A 140 -0.20 -7.95 12.22
N ASP A 141 -0.52 -6.83 12.87
CA ASP A 141 -1.44 -6.77 14.01
C ASP A 141 -2.81 -6.20 13.63
N GLU A 142 -3.20 -6.29 12.36
CA GLU A 142 -4.56 -5.96 11.92
C GLU A 142 -5.45 -7.18 12.08
N HIS A 143 -6.51 -7.04 12.89
CA HIS A 143 -7.40 -8.14 13.27
C HIS A 143 -8.82 -8.03 12.73
N ARG A 144 -9.16 -6.97 12.01
CA ARG A 144 -10.49 -6.82 11.40
C ARG A 144 -10.64 -7.77 10.21
N GLU A 145 -11.71 -8.57 10.21
CA GLU A 145 -12.04 -9.50 9.13
C GLU A 145 -12.14 -8.81 7.76
N ASP A 146 -12.70 -7.60 7.76
CA ASP A 146 -12.87 -6.78 6.55
C ASP A 146 -11.53 -6.25 5.98
N PHE A 147 -10.42 -6.40 6.70
CA PHE A 147 -9.10 -5.85 6.35
C PHE A 147 -8.08 -6.94 5.99
N VAL A 148 -8.52 -8.02 5.37
CA VAL A 148 -7.60 -9.04 4.84
C VAL A 148 -6.79 -8.43 3.69
N PRO A 149 -5.44 -8.52 3.73
CA PRO A 149 -4.61 -7.91 2.71
C PRO A 149 -4.67 -8.69 1.40
N THR A 150 -4.61 -7.96 0.29
CA THR A 150 -4.53 -8.54 -1.04
C THR A 150 -3.08 -8.53 -1.52
N LEU A 151 -2.41 -9.65 -1.43
CA LEU A 151 -1.02 -9.82 -1.88
C LEU A 151 -0.94 -9.85 -3.41
N TRP A 152 0.24 -9.52 -3.92
CA TRP A 152 0.59 -9.76 -5.32
C TRP A 152 1.28 -11.11 -5.50
N SER A 153 1.11 -11.67 -6.69
CA SER A 153 1.91 -12.77 -7.20
C SER A 153 2.62 -12.34 -8.48
N LYS A 154 3.82 -12.84 -8.73
CA LYS A 154 4.47 -12.69 -10.02
C LYS A 154 3.87 -13.68 -11.02
N LEU A 155 3.75 -13.24 -12.27
CA LEU A 155 3.45 -14.15 -13.37
C LEU A 155 4.62 -15.09 -13.62
N PRO A 156 4.39 -16.33 -14.10
CA PRO A 156 5.47 -17.26 -14.42
C PRO A 156 6.44 -16.74 -15.51
N ASP A 157 5.93 -15.89 -16.40
CA ASP A 157 6.64 -15.25 -17.50
C ASP A 157 7.02 -13.79 -17.22
N ALA A 158 6.96 -13.37 -15.95
CA ALA A 158 7.35 -12.02 -15.55
C ALA A 158 8.81 -11.73 -15.92
N PRO A 159 9.13 -10.50 -16.34
CA PRO A 159 10.52 -10.09 -16.62
C PRO A 159 11.43 -10.42 -15.42
N ALA A 160 12.63 -10.95 -15.70
CA ALA A 160 13.59 -11.28 -14.63
C ALA A 160 14.01 -10.04 -13.83
N SER A 161 13.97 -8.85 -14.44
CA SER A 161 14.24 -7.56 -13.80
C SER A 161 13.09 -7.06 -12.93
N GLN A 162 11.90 -7.64 -13.05
CA GLN A 162 10.74 -7.20 -12.26
C GLN A 162 10.97 -7.47 -10.78
N ARG A 163 10.92 -6.42 -9.97
CA ARG A 163 11.08 -6.50 -8.51
C ARG A 163 9.72 -6.48 -7.82
N LEU A 164 9.49 -7.44 -6.93
CA LEU A 164 8.32 -7.49 -6.06
C LEU A 164 8.78 -7.81 -4.64
N GLU A 165 8.50 -6.90 -3.70
CA GLU A 165 8.74 -7.09 -2.28
C GLU A 165 7.46 -6.81 -1.49
N GLN A 166 7.07 -7.73 -0.63
CA GLN A 166 5.92 -7.62 0.27
C GLN A 166 6.40 -7.86 1.68
N VAL A 167 6.43 -6.81 2.51
CA VAL A 167 7.13 -6.85 3.80
C VAL A 167 6.18 -6.54 4.94
N TRP A 168 6.21 -7.40 5.95
CA TRP A 168 5.37 -7.33 7.13
C TRP A 168 6.01 -6.50 8.24
N PHE A 169 5.25 -5.56 8.79
CA PHE A 169 5.65 -4.63 9.84
C PHE A 169 4.81 -4.81 11.10
N PRO A 170 5.33 -4.45 12.29
CA PRO A 170 4.53 -4.46 13.51
C PRO A 170 3.47 -3.36 13.45
N GLY A 171 2.28 -3.65 13.94
CA GLY A 171 1.18 -2.70 14.02
C GLY A 171 -0.04 -3.08 13.20
N ALA A 172 -1.14 -2.38 13.47
CA ALA A 172 -2.38 -2.47 12.72
C ALA A 172 -2.34 -1.61 11.45
N HIS A 173 -3.39 -1.63 10.66
CA HIS A 173 -3.56 -0.94 9.38
C HIS A 173 -2.99 0.49 9.35
N SER A 174 -3.46 1.34 10.26
CA SER A 174 -3.00 2.74 10.33
C SER A 174 -1.69 2.92 11.10
N ASN A 175 -1.15 1.91 11.78
CA ASN A 175 0.24 1.93 12.23
C ASN A 175 1.21 1.75 11.05
N VAL A 176 0.80 1.04 10.01
CA VAL A 176 1.61 0.82 8.80
C VAL A 176 1.41 1.94 7.80
N GLY A 177 0.16 2.36 7.55
CA GLY A 177 -0.16 3.35 6.52
C GLY A 177 -0.27 4.80 6.99
N GLY A 178 -0.15 5.07 8.31
CA GLY A 178 -0.35 6.40 8.88
C GLY A 178 -1.79 6.67 9.33
N GLY A 179 -1.98 7.83 9.97
CA GLY A 179 -3.29 8.29 10.45
C GLY A 179 -3.43 8.36 11.98
N TYR A 180 -2.50 7.84 12.75
CA TYR A 180 -2.47 8.05 14.20
C TYR A 180 -1.58 9.23 14.59
N ALA A 181 -1.93 9.91 15.69
CA ALA A 181 -1.13 11.02 16.22
C ALA A 181 0.27 10.56 16.71
N GLU A 182 0.39 9.32 17.17
CA GLU A 182 1.66 8.65 17.45
C GLU A 182 2.04 7.83 16.22
N HIS A 183 2.90 8.35 15.37
CA HIS A 183 3.15 7.81 14.04
C HIS A 183 4.51 7.13 13.87
N GLY A 184 5.25 6.87 14.95
CA GLY A 184 6.58 6.25 14.88
C GLY A 184 6.61 4.90 14.14
N LEU A 185 5.54 4.09 14.18
CA LEU A 185 5.49 2.84 13.39
C LEU A 185 5.28 3.11 11.89
N SER A 186 4.44 4.08 11.52
CA SER A 186 4.26 4.43 10.10
C SER A 186 5.47 5.15 9.53
N ASP A 187 6.26 5.84 10.36
CA ASP A 187 7.53 6.43 9.91
C ASP A 187 8.58 5.36 9.59
N VAL A 188 8.57 4.22 10.30
CA VAL A 188 9.39 3.06 9.93
C VAL A 188 9.02 2.53 8.55
N THR A 189 7.74 2.39 8.26
CA THR A 189 7.30 1.91 6.95
C THR A 189 7.54 2.93 5.84
N LEU A 190 7.47 4.22 6.16
CA LEU A 190 7.83 5.29 5.23
C LEU A 190 9.33 5.28 4.93
N ALA A 191 10.18 5.10 5.94
CA ALA A 191 11.63 4.99 5.75
C ALA A 191 11.98 3.78 4.88
N TRP A 192 11.32 2.64 5.09
CA TRP A 192 11.47 1.46 4.23
C TRP A 192 11.06 1.75 2.78
N MET A 193 9.92 2.39 2.57
CA MET A 193 9.48 2.74 1.22
C MET A 193 10.44 3.74 0.57
N ALA A 194 10.93 4.73 1.32
CA ALA A 194 11.92 5.69 0.84
C ALA A 194 13.20 4.98 0.38
N ASP A 195 13.71 4.02 1.14
CA ASP A 195 14.87 3.21 0.76
C ASP A 195 14.67 2.45 -0.55
N ARG A 196 13.46 1.93 -0.77
CA ARG A 196 13.12 1.17 -1.98
C ARG A 196 13.00 2.02 -3.23
N VAL A 197 12.60 3.29 -3.08
CA VAL A 197 12.39 4.20 -4.23
C VAL A 197 13.55 5.14 -4.48
N GLU A 198 14.49 5.30 -3.53
CA GLU A 198 15.66 6.17 -3.68
C GLU A 198 16.48 5.91 -4.96
N PRO A 199 16.65 4.66 -5.44
CA PRO A 199 17.35 4.44 -6.72
C PRO A 199 16.68 5.09 -7.94
N PHE A 200 15.44 5.54 -7.81
CA PHE A 200 14.61 6.08 -8.90
C PHE A 200 14.15 7.52 -8.65
N LEU A 201 14.10 7.95 -7.37
CA LEU A 201 13.60 9.27 -6.96
C LEU A 201 14.63 9.96 -6.07
N GLU A 202 14.91 11.21 -6.36
CA GLU A 202 15.68 12.07 -5.46
C GLU A 202 14.83 12.44 -4.24
N LEU A 203 15.30 12.07 -3.04
CA LEU A 203 14.58 12.26 -1.78
C LEU A 203 15.28 13.28 -0.89
N ASP A 204 14.51 14.14 -0.23
CA ASP A 204 15.01 15.03 0.83
C ASP A 204 15.09 14.26 2.17
N HIS A 205 16.24 13.66 2.45
CA HIS A 205 16.50 12.94 3.69
C HIS A 205 16.41 13.82 4.93
N THR A 206 16.78 15.11 4.80
CA THR A 206 16.67 16.05 5.91
C THR A 206 15.21 16.27 6.27
N TYR A 207 14.37 16.47 5.26
CA TYR A 207 12.93 16.61 5.47
C TYR A 207 12.33 15.34 6.11
N LEU A 208 12.66 14.16 5.60
CA LEU A 208 12.19 12.90 6.15
C LEU A 208 12.59 12.76 7.63
N SER A 209 13.87 12.99 7.99
CA SER A 209 14.35 12.86 9.36
C SER A 209 13.71 13.84 10.34
N THR A 210 13.41 15.08 9.90
CA THR A 210 12.79 16.10 10.76
C THR A 210 11.30 15.84 11.05
N ARG A 211 10.67 14.94 10.33
CA ARG A 211 9.24 14.63 10.46
C ARG A 211 8.94 13.38 11.26
N GLN A 212 9.94 12.60 11.60
CA GLN A 212 9.78 11.34 12.32
C GLN A 212 9.32 11.55 13.76
N ASP A 213 8.40 10.68 14.20
CA ASP A 213 8.02 10.54 15.61
C ASP A 213 9.00 9.63 16.34
N GLN A 214 9.98 10.24 16.97
CA GLN A 214 11.06 9.55 17.68
C GLN A 214 10.81 9.35 19.18
N ARG A 215 9.55 9.50 19.65
CA ARG A 215 9.20 9.36 21.09
C ARG A 215 9.54 7.99 21.64
N ASP A 216 9.33 6.95 20.83
CA ASP A 216 9.67 5.57 21.13
C ASP A 216 10.91 5.14 20.34
N GLY A 217 11.47 3.98 20.64
CA GLY A 217 12.56 3.42 19.84
C GLY A 217 12.07 2.94 18.48
N TRP A 218 12.99 2.76 17.55
CA TRP A 218 12.74 2.22 16.21
C TRP A 218 11.92 0.92 16.29
N GLY A 219 10.71 0.93 15.71
CA GLY A 219 9.80 -0.20 15.74
C GLY A 219 9.09 -0.46 17.07
N LEU A 220 9.32 0.37 18.10
CA LEU A 220 8.75 0.19 19.45
C LEU A 220 7.53 1.07 19.73
N GLY A 221 7.11 1.90 18.78
CA GLY A 221 5.93 2.75 18.89
C GLY A 221 4.66 1.96 19.24
N LYS A 222 3.65 2.66 19.73
CA LYS A 222 2.40 2.06 20.21
C LYS A 222 1.64 1.34 19.09
N ILE A 223 1.23 0.11 19.33
CA ILE A 223 0.27 -0.61 18.50
C ILE A 223 -1.14 -0.30 19.00
N TYR A 224 -1.99 0.14 18.08
CA TYR A 224 -3.39 0.43 18.37
C TYR A 224 -4.29 -0.78 18.08
N ASP A 225 -5.26 -1.05 18.96
CA ASP A 225 -6.31 -2.06 18.69
C ASP A 225 -7.32 -1.48 17.69
N SER A 226 -7.10 -1.78 16.41
CA SER A 226 -8.00 -1.37 15.32
C SER A 226 -9.36 -2.07 15.34
N ALA A 227 -9.47 -3.20 16.05
CA ALA A 227 -10.70 -3.99 16.18
C ALA A 227 -11.54 -3.58 17.42
N GLY A 228 -11.18 -2.48 18.08
CA GLY A 228 -11.96 -1.88 19.17
C GLY A 228 -13.11 -0.98 18.69
N GLY A 229 -13.85 -0.40 19.62
CA GLY A 229 -14.93 0.54 19.31
C GLY A 229 -16.04 -0.05 18.43
N PHE A 230 -16.34 0.59 17.30
CA PHE A 230 -17.38 0.14 16.35
C PHE A 230 -17.14 -1.28 15.80
N PHE A 231 -15.88 -1.70 15.69
CA PHE A 231 -15.51 -3.03 15.20
C PHE A 231 -15.49 -4.11 16.28
N ALA A 232 -15.71 -3.77 17.56
CA ALA A 232 -15.62 -4.74 18.66
C ALA A 232 -16.65 -5.89 18.56
N LEU A 233 -17.78 -5.66 17.89
CA LEU A 233 -18.83 -6.67 17.67
C LEU A 233 -18.58 -7.53 16.41
N ARG A 234 -17.54 -7.26 15.64
CA ARG A 234 -17.20 -8.02 14.43
C ARG A 234 -16.20 -9.12 14.76
N ARG A 235 -16.17 -10.13 13.90
CA ARG A 235 -15.23 -11.22 14.00
C ARG A 235 -13.81 -10.69 13.89
N LYS A 236 -12.95 -11.09 14.83
CA LYS A 236 -11.51 -10.88 14.76
C LYS A 236 -10.87 -12.05 14.02
N VAL A 237 -9.94 -11.75 13.13
CA VAL A 237 -9.15 -12.72 12.38
C VAL A 237 -7.66 -12.43 12.56
N ASN A 238 -6.84 -13.45 12.49
CA ASN A 238 -5.40 -13.28 12.43
C ASN A 238 -4.97 -13.41 10.98
N ARG A 239 -4.14 -12.49 10.52
CA ARG A 239 -3.49 -12.59 9.22
C ARG A 239 -2.47 -13.72 9.23
N THR A 240 -2.18 -14.29 8.08
CA THR A 240 -1.11 -15.29 7.93
C THR A 240 0.04 -14.65 7.19
N ALA A 241 1.08 -14.27 7.93
CA ALA A 241 2.30 -13.77 7.33
C ALA A 241 3.15 -14.93 6.78
N LEU A 242 3.87 -14.66 5.68
CA LEU A 242 4.73 -15.65 5.00
C LEU A 242 3.96 -16.90 4.52
N GLY A 243 2.65 -16.75 4.29
CA GLY A 243 1.78 -17.84 3.87
C GLY A 243 1.60 -17.96 2.36
N SER A 244 2.09 -17.00 1.59
CA SER A 244 1.99 -17.02 0.14
C SER A 244 2.97 -18.02 -0.48
N SER A 245 2.49 -18.87 -1.36
CA SER A 245 3.33 -19.77 -2.16
C SER A 245 4.23 -19.02 -3.16
N ALA A 246 4.01 -17.73 -3.36
CA ALA A 246 4.77 -16.90 -4.29
C ALA A 246 6.18 -16.54 -3.80
N GLY A 247 6.51 -16.79 -2.50
CA GLY A 247 7.87 -16.69 -1.96
C GLY A 247 8.48 -15.27 -1.95
N ASN A 248 7.67 -14.21 -2.08
CA ASN A 248 8.11 -12.82 -2.14
C ASN A 248 7.72 -12.00 -0.92
N GLU A 249 7.39 -12.68 0.17
CA GLU A 249 7.10 -12.06 1.46
C GLU A 249 8.35 -12.04 2.36
N GLY A 250 8.52 -10.95 3.11
CA GLY A 250 9.57 -10.79 4.10
C GLY A 250 9.05 -10.18 5.39
N ILE A 251 9.85 -10.23 6.43
CA ILE A 251 9.59 -9.59 7.72
C ILE A 251 10.55 -8.42 7.87
N HIS A 252 10.05 -7.26 8.24
CA HIS A 252 10.90 -6.10 8.52
C HIS A 252 11.68 -6.28 9.84
N GLU A 253 12.89 -5.72 9.91
CA GLU A 253 13.76 -5.79 11.10
C GLU A 253 13.09 -5.22 12.36
N SER A 254 12.20 -4.22 12.23
CA SER A 254 11.45 -3.66 13.37
C SER A 254 10.61 -4.69 14.13
N VAL A 255 10.15 -5.76 13.46
CA VAL A 255 9.46 -6.89 14.12
C VAL A 255 10.44 -7.61 15.03
N ALA A 256 11.65 -7.91 14.55
CA ALA A 256 12.69 -8.57 15.34
C ALA A 256 13.16 -7.69 16.52
N VAL A 257 13.27 -6.38 16.31
CA VAL A 257 13.56 -5.41 17.39
C VAL A 257 12.50 -5.51 18.47
N ARG A 258 11.23 -5.47 18.09
CA ARG A 258 10.09 -5.51 19.00
C ARG A 258 9.99 -6.85 19.76
N LEU A 259 10.20 -7.97 19.09
CA LEU A 259 10.23 -9.29 19.71
C LEU A 259 11.34 -9.41 20.78
N ARG A 260 12.53 -8.86 20.50
CA ARG A 260 13.66 -8.82 21.47
C ARG A 260 13.35 -7.92 22.67
N ALA A 261 12.77 -6.75 22.45
CA ALA A 261 12.37 -5.84 23.51
C ALA A 261 11.30 -6.44 24.43
N ALA A 262 10.38 -7.23 23.88
CA ALA A 262 9.37 -7.96 24.65
C ALA A 262 9.95 -9.05 25.55
N GLY A 263 11.09 -9.65 25.18
CA GLY A 263 11.79 -10.67 26.00
C GLY A 263 12.34 -10.14 27.32
N SER A 264 12.50 -8.82 27.47
CA SER A 264 12.96 -8.16 28.71
C SER A 264 11.84 -7.71 29.67
N GLY A 265 10.59 -8.17 29.46
CA GLY A 265 9.47 -7.89 30.38
C GLY A 265 8.11 -7.61 29.73
N GLY A 266 8.03 -7.62 28.40
CA GLY A 266 6.80 -7.44 27.63
C GLY A 266 6.42 -8.67 26.79
N SER A 267 5.15 -8.76 26.34
CA SER A 267 4.63 -9.94 25.65
C SER A 267 4.19 -9.63 24.20
N TYR A 268 5.06 -9.03 23.37
CA TYR A 268 4.72 -8.92 21.95
C TYR A 268 4.85 -10.29 21.28
N ARG A 269 3.73 -10.84 20.85
CA ARG A 269 3.64 -12.12 20.12
C ARG A 269 2.55 -11.97 19.07
N PRO A 270 2.85 -11.48 17.87
CA PRO A 270 1.83 -11.34 16.84
C PRO A 270 1.32 -12.72 16.44
N ALA A 271 0.00 -12.91 16.50
CA ALA A 271 -0.64 -14.17 16.16
C ALA A 271 -0.39 -14.56 14.69
N SER A 272 -0.10 -13.59 13.84
CA SER A 272 0.29 -13.75 12.45
C SER A 272 1.63 -14.47 12.26
N LEU A 273 2.46 -14.56 13.32
CA LEU A 273 3.77 -15.23 13.36
C LEU A 273 3.81 -16.22 14.54
N ALA A 274 2.85 -17.14 14.61
CA ALA A 274 2.66 -18.04 15.74
C ALA A 274 3.94 -18.83 16.14
N ASN A 275 4.82 -19.11 15.17
CA ASN A 275 6.09 -19.84 15.37
C ASN A 275 7.33 -18.91 15.38
N GLY A 276 7.13 -17.58 15.45
CA GLY A 276 8.19 -16.59 15.25
C GLY A 276 8.61 -16.45 13.78
N PRO A 277 9.35 -15.38 13.43
CA PRO A 277 9.86 -15.22 12.08
C PRO A 277 10.95 -16.26 11.80
N PRO A 278 10.93 -16.96 10.66
CA PRO A 278 12.05 -17.75 10.20
C PRO A 278 13.32 -16.90 10.11
N LYS A 279 14.50 -17.47 10.44
CA LYS A 279 15.76 -16.73 10.49
C LYS A 279 16.07 -15.98 9.19
N ASP A 280 15.74 -16.58 8.05
CA ASP A 280 16.06 -16.05 6.72
C ASP A 280 14.95 -15.14 6.15
N SER A 281 13.87 -14.91 6.89
CA SER A 281 12.74 -14.06 6.44
C SER A 281 12.88 -12.59 6.85
N VAL A 282 13.83 -12.26 7.71
CA VAL A 282 14.07 -10.88 8.16
C VAL A 282 14.95 -10.18 7.15
N ALA A 283 14.38 -9.23 6.40
CA ALA A 283 15.12 -8.42 5.46
C ALA A 283 16.07 -7.45 6.20
N PRO A 284 17.33 -7.32 5.76
CA PRO A 284 18.23 -6.31 6.30
C PRO A 284 17.72 -4.90 5.97
N LEU A 285 18.07 -3.93 6.82
CA LEU A 285 17.81 -2.52 6.53
C LEU A 285 18.64 -2.04 5.35
N GLY A 286 18.05 -1.27 4.46
CA GLY A 286 18.76 -0.55 3.41
C GLY A 286 19.49 0.69 3.91
N GLY A 287 20.21 1.38 3.01
CA GLY A 287 21.04 2.52 3.37
C GLY A 287 20.24 3.71 3.90
N VAL A 288 19.10 4.02 3.30
CA VAL A 288 18.18 5.09 3.72
C VAL A 288 17.58 4.77 5.08
N GLU A 289 17.10 3.54 5.27
CA GLU A 289 16.54 3.11 6.55
C GLU A 289 17.58 3.21 7.69
N GLN A 290 18.83 2.81 7.43
CA GLN A 290 19.91 2.93 8.41
C GLN A 290 20.19 4.38 8.77
N ALA A 291 20.17 5.29 7.79
CA ALA A 291 20.38 6.71 7.99
C ALA A 291 19.22 7.39 8.75
N LEU A 292 17.99 6.94 8.50
CA LEU A 292 16.77 7.46 9.15
C LEU A 292 16.44 6.80 10.48
N ARG A 293 17.12 5.70 10.84
CA ARG A 293 16.87 4.96 12.08
C ARG A 293 17.23 5.78 13.31
N TRP A 294 16.32 5.89 14.26
CA TRP A 294 16.55 6.56 15.54
C TRP A 294 16.71 5.56 16.70
N PRO A 295 17.52 5.92 17.72
CA PRO A 295 17.71 5.07 18.90
C PRO A 295 16.46 5.04 19.79
N SER A 296 16.40 4.06 20.69
CA SER A 296 15.41 4.09 21.78
C SER A 296 15.63 5.33 22.65
N PRO A 297 14.55 6.05 23.04
CA PRO A 297 14.69 7.21 23.91
C PRO A 297 15.34 6.81 25.23
N ASN A 298 16.24 7.65 25.71
CA ASN A 298 16.84 7.47 27.04
C ASN A 298 15.71 7.61 28.08
N PRO A 299 15.51 6.65 29.00
CA PRO A 299 14.46 6.71 30.04
C PRO A 299 14.49 8.02 30.87
N ALA A 300 15.62 8.71 30.93
CA ALA A 300 15.74 10.01 31.61
C ALA A 300 15.09 11.20 30.83
N GLN A 301 14.67 11.02 29.57
CA GLN A 301 14.10 12.09 28.73
C GLN A 301 12.59 11.96 28.49
N SER A 302 11.93 10.91 28.94
CA SER A 302 10.51 10.60 28.70
C SER A 302 9.50 11.52 29.40
N GLY A 303 9.95 12.59 30.06
CA GLY A 303 9.10 13.56 30.76
C GLY A 303 8.71 14.81 29.98
N ARG A 304 9.18 15.02 28.75
CA ARG A 304 8.79 16.18 27.92
C ARG A 304 7.72 15.78 26.91
N THR A 305 6.48 16.13 27.20
CA THR A 305 5.36 16.07 26.22
C THR A 305 5.66 17.02 25.06
N SER A 306 6.21 16.51 23.96
CA SER A 306 6.24 17.26 22.71
C SER A 306 4.85 17.27 22.09
N ARG A 307 4.39 18.41 21.59
CA ARG A 307 3.17 18.48 20.77
C ARG A 307 3.35 17.55 19.56
N ALA A 308 2.41 16.61 19.41
CA ALA A 308 2.40 15.70 18.26
C ALA A 308 2.48 16.50 16.94
N THR A 309 3.49 16.22 16.15
CA THR A 309 3.58 16.72 14.78
C THR A 309 2.84 15.74 13.89
N PRO A 310 1.91 16.17 13.02
CA PRO A 310 1.21 15.26 12.10
C PRO A 310 2.22 14.51 11.22
N SER A 311 1.93 13.24 10.91
CA SER A 311 2.78 12.44 10.03
C SER A 311 2.89 13.08 8.64
N LEU A 312 3.94 12.75 7.91
CA LEU A 312 4.10 13.17 6.53
C LEU A 312 2.93 12.68 5.67
N VAL A 313 2.50 11.45 5.92
CA VAL A 313 1.36 10.82 5.22
C VAL A 313 0.06 11.59 5.49
N ASP A 314 -0.17 12.04 6.73
CA ASP A 314 -1.38 12.82 7.08
C ASP A 314 -1.42 14.18 6.34
N ARG A 315 -0.26 14.81 6.12
CA ARG A 315 -0.18 16.06 5.39
C ARG A 315 -0.37 15.89 3.89
N LEU A 316 0.26 14.89 3.30
CA LEU A 316 0.06 14.55 1.88
C LEU A 316 -1.40 14.18 1.60
N MET A 317 -2.07 13.48 2.53
CA MET A 317 -3.49 13.13 2.39
C MET A 317 -4.42 14.33 2.62
N HIS A 318 -4.03 15.31 3.45
CA HIS A 318 -4.80 16.53 3.67
C HIS A 318 -4.74 17.48 2.45
N ASP A 319 -3.56 17.60 1.84
CA ASP A 319 -3.37 18.45 0.66
C ASP A 319 -4.05 17.90 -0.61
N ILE A 320 -4.25 16.58 -0.68
CA ILE A 320 -4.96 15.92 -1.79
C ILE A 320 -6.49 15.86 -1.56
N GLY A 321 -6.95 15.98 -0.31
CA GLY A 321 -8.37 15.88 0.06
C GLY A 321 -9.11 17.21 0.21
N GLY A 322 -8.45 18.33 0.03
CA GLY A 322 -8.96 19.69 0.24
C GLY A 322 -9.34 20.45 -1.02
N GLY A 323 -9.61 19.74 -2.14
CA GLY A 323 -10.11 20.30 -3.39
C GLY A 323 -11.49 19.79 -3.75
#